data_4130ecdb3ecd41edb45647b6504c4303
#
_entry.id   4130ecdb3ecd41edb45647b6504c4303
#
_cell.length_a   1.000
_cell.length_b   1.000
_cell.length_c   1.000
_cell.angle_alpha   90.00
_cell.angle_beta   90.00
_cell.angle_gamma   90.00
#
_symmetry.space_group_name_H-M   'P 1'
#
loop_
_entity.id
_entity.type
_entity.pdbx_description
1 polymer ?
#
loop_
_entity_poly.entity_id
_entity_poly.type
_entity_poly.pdbx_seq_one_letter_code
_entity_poly.pdbx_strand_id
1 'polypeptide(L)'
;MQRNKLPGLISGMVTCDKEINDMKDKYDVAVYGLWYGNNYGSIITYYALTRVLESLNYTYAMIRNPLGREIDIDALNRSHPLKFARDRYEVTPLLPINRLSELNNNFSAFVLGSDQMWNYNLSRPYGQSYFFDFVADDKVKIAYATSFGKDKYIGPEDEKIRTDRNLHSLDGKSVRDDFSQRIFKYQF
;
A
#
# COMPACT_ATOMS: atom_id res chain seq x y z
N MET A 1 19.45 10.59 -44.58
CA MET A 1 19.40 9.87 -43.29
C MET A 1 18.59 10.68 -42.28
N GLN A 2 17.31 10.41 -42.18
CA GLN A 2 16.41 11.06 -41.22
C GLN A 2 16.47 10.29 -39.89
N ARG A 3 16.81 10.98 -38.80
CA ARG A 3 16.74 10.44 -37.45
C ARG A 3 15.28 10.52 -36.99
N ASN A 4 14.65 9.38 -36.81
CA ASN A 4 13.34 9.26 -36.17
C ASN A 4 13.47 9.70 -34.69
N LYS A 5 12.81 10.80 -34.33
CA LYS A 5 12.52 11.19 -32.97
C LYS A 5 11.41 10.26 -32.45
N LEU A 6 11.68 9.57 -31.36
CA LEU A 6 10.67 8.88 -30.57
C LEU A 6 9.82 9.95 -29.85
N PRO A 7 8.51 10.01 -30.05
CA PRO A 7 7.63 10.85 -29.25
C PRO A 7 7.11 10.02 -28.07
N GLY A 8 7.10 10.57 -26.87
CA GLY A 8 6.20 10.07 -25.85
C GLY A 8 6.74 9.69 -24.48
N LEU A 9 7.65 10.49 -23.89
CA LEU A 9 8.06 10.26 -22.48
C LEU A 9 7.83 11.45 -21.54
N ILE A 10 7.18 12.52 -21.99
CA ILE A 10 6.98 13.73 -21.16
C ILE A 10 5.50 13.96 -20.78
N SER A 11 4.55 13.25 -21.42
CA SER A 11 3.12 13.45 -21.17
C SER A 11 2.61 12.80 -19.86
N GLY A 12 3.31 11.78 -19.33
CA GLY A 12 2.85 11.06 -18.13
C GLY A 12 3.14 11.75 -16.79
N MET A 13 4.11 12.67 -16.75
CA MET A 13 4.46 13.37 -15.51
C MET A 13 3.48 14.50 -15.16
N VAL A 14 2.97 15.19 -16.16
CA VAL A 14 2.05 16.35 -15.96
C VAL A 14 0.66 15.90 -15.50
N THR A 15 0.22 14.71 -15.91
CA THR A 15 -1.06 14.14 -15.49
C THR A 15 -1.04 13.64 -14.04
N CYS A 16 0.10 13.15 -13.55
CA CYS A 16 0.22 12.60 -12.20
C CYS A 16 0.02 13.67 -11.11
N ASP A 17 0.66 14.83 -11.25
CA ASP A 17 0.58 15.90 -10.25
C ASP A 17 -0.83 16.53 -10.18
N LYS A 18 -1.52 16.62 -11.32
CA LYS A 18 -2.90 17.10 -11.37
C LYS A 18 -3.87 16.14 -10.68
N GLU A 19 -3.71 14.85 -10.90
CA GLU A 19 -4.56 13.83 -10.28
C GLU A 19 -4.37 13.75 -8.75
N ILE A 20 -3.16 13.96 -8.21
CA ILE A 20 -2.92 13.99 -6.77
C ILE A 20 -3.63 15.19 -6.14
N ASN A 21 -3.53 16.37 -6.75
CA ASN A 21 -4.18 17.58 -6.25
C ASN A 21 -5.71 17.46 -6.26
N ASP A 22 -6.27 16.71 -7.23
CA ASP A 22 -7.70 16.45 -7.34
C ASP A 22 -8.23 15.54 -6.19
N MET A 23 -7.34 14.85 -5.46
CA MET A 23 -7.68 14.02 -4.30
C MET A 23 -7.67 14.76 -2.97
N LYS A 24 -7.11 15.99 -2.93
CA LYS A 24 -6.99 16.77 -1.71
C LYS A 24 -8.39 17.02 -1.10
N ASP A 25 -8.48 16.85 0.22
CA ASP A 25 -9.70 17.04 1.01
C ASP A 25 -10.89 16.12 0.61
N LYS A 26 -10.63 15.12 -0.23
CA LYS A 26 -11.65 14.18 -0.70
C LYS A 26 -11.71 12.89 0.11
N TYR A 27 -10.59 12.47 0.68
CA TYR A 27 -10.46 11.21 1.41
C TYR A 27 -9.74 11.40 2.74
N ASP A 28 -10.20 10.67 3.77
CA ASP A 28 -9.61 10.67 5.09
C ASP A 28 -8.45 9.68 5.20
N VAL A 29 -8.61 8.49 4.60
CA VAL A 29 -7.76 7.32 4.83
C VAL A 29 -7.15 6.82 3.52
N ALA A 30 -5.82 6.65 3.51
CA ALA A 30 -5.12 5.91 2.47
C ALA A 30 -4.98 4.43 2.88
N VAL A 31 -5.52 3.51 2.10
CA VAL A 31 -5.41 2.07 2.35
C VAL A 31 -4.31 1.48 1.49
N TYR A 32 -3.31 0.86 2.12
CA TYR A 32 -2.16 0.28 1.44
C TYR A 32 -2.12 -1.24 1.58
N GLY A 33 -1.68 -1.92 0.53
CA GLY A 33 -1.44 -3.36 0.52
C GLY A 33 -1.81 -4.07 -0.78
N LEU A 34 -2.01 -5.38 -0.71
CA LEU A 34 -2.22 -6.26 -1.86
C LEU A 34 -3.71 -6.38 -2.24
N TRP A 35 -4.41 -5.25 -2.36
CA TRP A 35 -5.83 -5.19 -2.75
C TRP A 35 -6.07 -5.52 -4.24
N TYR A 36 -5.03 -5.64 -5.01
CA TYR A 36 -5.01 -5.96 -6.44
C TYR A 36 -4.47 -7.39 -6.68
N GLY A 37 -4.71 -7.94 -7.84
CA GLY A 37 -4.24 -9.27 -8.23
C GLY A 37 -5.36 -10.28 -8.40
N ASN A 38 -5.00 -11.54 -8.56
CA ASN A 38 -5.95 -12.64 -8.84
C ASN A 38 -6.34 -13.43 -7.57
N ASN A 39 -5.92 -12.97 -6.39
CA ASN A 39 -6.21 -13.63 -5.13
C ASN A 39 -7.56 -13.14 -4.57
N TYR A 40 -8.59 -13.98 -4.66
CA TYR A 40 -9.91 -13.67 -4.12
C TYR A 40 -9.89 -13.39 -2.61
N GLY A 41 -9.07 -14.11 -1.86
CA GLY A 41 -8.95 -13.89 -0.41
C GLY A 41 -8.46 -12.48 -0.09
N SER A 42 -7.45 -12.01 -0.80
CA SER A 42 -6.95 -10.64 -0.67
C SER A 42 -8.03 -9.62 -1.02
N ILE A 43 -8.68 -9.76 -2.17
CA ILE A 43 -9.74 -8.86 -2.62
C ILE A 43 -10.88 -8.76 -1.59
N ILE A 44 -11.37 -9.89 -1.08
CA ILE A 44 -12.45 -9.92 -0.09
C ILE A 44 -12.02 -9.28 1.23
N THR A 45 -10.78 -9.53 1.66
CA THR A 45 -10.24 -8.94 2.90
C THR A 45 -10.19 -7.41 2.82
N TYR A 46 -9.69 -6.87 1.71
CA TYR A 46 -9.66 -5.41 1.52
C TYR A 46 -11.07 -4.83 1.34
N TYR A 47 -11.97 -5.54 0.68
CA TYR A 47 -13.37 -5.14 0.62
C TYR A 47 -14.01 -5.05 2.01
N ALA A 48 -13.79 -6.05 2.86
CA ALA A 48 -14.28 -6.02 4.24
C ALA A 48 -13.70 -4.84 5.02
N LEU A 49 -12.39 -4.56 4.88
CA LEU A 49 -11.75 -3.40 5.51
C LEU A 49 -12.37 -2.08 5.06
N THR A 50 -12.62 -1.92 3.77
CA THR A 50 -13.26 -0.69 3.27
C THR A 50 -14.69 -0.53 3.78
N ARG A 51 -15.45 -1.63 3.91
CA ARG A 51 -16.79 -1.58 4.52
C ARG A 51 -16.75 -1.18 6.00
N VAL A 52 -15.70 -1.58 6.73
CA VAL A 52 -15.51 -1.11 8.12
C VAL A 52 -15.22 0.39 8.15
N LEU A 53 -14.33 0.90 7.30
CA LEU A 53 -14.05 2.33 7.22
C LEU A 53 -15.32 3.14 6.90
N GLU A 54 -16.11 2.71 5.93
CA GLU A 54 -17.39 3.35 5.60
C GLU A 54 -18.39 3.32 6.75
N SER A 55 -18.47 2.21 7.50
CA SER A 55 -19.35 2.09 8.68
C SER A 55 -18.95 3.04 9.82
N LEU A 56 -17.69 3.46 9.83
CA LEU A 56 -17.14 4.46 10.74
C LEU A 56 -17.19 5.88 10.17
N ASN A 57 -17.84 6.07 9.01
CA ASN A 57 -17.97 7.33 8.28
C ASN A 57 -16.64 7.92 7.78
N TYR A 58 -15.63 7.10 7.52
CA TYR A 58 -14.41 7.52 6.87
C TYR A 58 -14.48 7.33 5.35
N THR A 59 -14.04 8.34 4.61
CA THR A 59 -13.76 8.23 3.19
C THR A 59 -12.36 7.68 2.97
N TYR A 60 -12.16 6.89 1.90
CA TYR A 60 -10.87 6.24 1.66
C TYR A 60 -10.51 6.19 0.18
N ALA A 61 -9.22 6.06 -0.09
CA ALA A 61 -8.70 5.62 -1.38
C ALA A 61 -7.60 4.57 -1.20
N MET A 62 -7.51 3.67 -2.17
CA MET A 62 -6.50 2.61 -2.18
C MET A 62 -5.19 3.14 -2.77
N ILE A 63 -4.07 2.94 -2.09
CA ILE A 63 -2.76 3.28 -2.66
C ILE A 63 -2.46 2.29 -3.79
N ARG A 64 -2.18 2.85 -4.98
CA ARG A 64 -1.81 2.09 -6.16
C ARG A 64 -0.43 1.44 -5.97
N ASN A 65 -0.21 0.28 -6.60
CA ASN A 65 1.05 -0.44 -6.47
C ASN A 65 2.23 0.40 -6.98
N PRO A 66 3.15 0.84 -6.11
CA PRO A 66 4.23 1.76 -6.49
C PRO A 66 5.29 1.13 -7.41
N LEU A 67 5.29 -0.19 -7.57
CA LEU A 67 6.21 -0.87 -8.50
C LEU A 67 5.72 -0.83 -9.96
N GLY A 68 4.56 -0.20 -10.22
CA GLY A 68 4.02 -0.09 -11.57
C GLY A 68 3.76 -1.44 -12.26
N ARG A 69 3.70 -2.52 -11.47
CA ARG A 69 3.24 -3.84 -11.96
C ARG A 69 1.76 -3.76 -12.24
N GLU A 70 1.42 -2.79 -13.07
CA GLU A 70 0.10 -2.75 -13.65
C GLU A 70 0.00 -3.91 -14.58
N ILE A 71 -0.89 -4.73 -14.21
CA ILE A 71 -1.39 -5.83 -14.95
C ILE A 71 -1.78 -5.28 -16.32
N ASP A 72 -1.27 -5.93 -17.35
CA ASP A 72 -1.75 -5.80 -18.71
C ASP A 72 -3.28 -5.58 -18.68
N ILE A 73 -3.73 -4.50 -19.28
CA ILE A 73 -5.15 -4.11 -19.33
C ILE A 73 -6.03 -5.26 -19.85
N ASP A 74 -5.50 -6.06 -20.78
CA ASP A 74 -6.18 -7.23 -21.30
C ASP A 74 -6.26 -8.38 -20.27
N ALA A 75 -5.27 -8.52 -19.41
CA ALA A 75 -5.31 -9.46 -18.29
C ALA A 75 -6.28 -8.97 -17.20
N LEU A 76 -6.33 -7.66 -16.95
CA LEU A 76 -7.32 -7.01 -16.07
C LEU A 76 -8.76 -7.28 -16.52
N ASN A 77 -9.04 -7.14 -17.82
CA ASN A 77 -10.37 -7.35 -18.37
C ASN A 77 -10.83 -8.82 -18.27
N ARG A 78 -9.89 -9.76 -18.17
CA ARG A 78 -10.15 -11.20 -18.00
C ARG A 78 -10.19 -11.65 -16.54
N SER A 79 -9.77 -10.80 -15.59
CA SER A 79 -9.71 -11.14 -14.18
C SER A 79 -10.92 -10.61 -13.41
N HIS A 80 -11.79 -11.51 -12.97
CA HIS A 80 -12.94 -11.14 -12.13
C HIS A 80 -12.57 -10.42 -10.83
N PRO A 81 -11.52 -10.83 -10.06
CA PRO A 81 -11.12 -10.13 -8.86
C PRO A 81 -10.68 -8.69 -9.13
N LEU A 82 -9.90 -8.47 -10.18
CA LEU A 82 -9.44 -7.14 -10.54
C LEU A 82 -10.56 -6.23 -11.05
N LYS A 83 -11.48 -6.79 -11.82
CA LYS A 83 -12.70 -6.07 -12.23
C LYS A 83 -13.51 -5.65 -11.01
N PHE A 84 -13.70 -6.55 -10.03
CA PHE A 84 -14.38 -6.24 -8.79
C PHE A 84 -13.71 -5.06 -8.04
N ALA A 85 -12.39 -5.08 -7.90
CA ALA A 85 -11.62 -4.04 -7.24
C ALA A 85 -11.75 -2.69 -7.99
N ARG A 86 -11.56 -2.69 -9.31
CA ARG A 86 -11.67 -1.51 -10.16
C ARG A 86 -13.06 -0.85 -10.08
N ASP A 87 -14.11 -1.67 -10.03
CA ASP A 87 -15.48 -1.17 -10.03
C ASP A 87 -15.92 -0.61 -8.67
N ARG A 88 -15.09 -0.78 -7.59
CA ARG A 88 -15.47 -0.44 -6.21
C ARG A 88 -14.52 0.47 -5.48
N TYR A 89 -13.26 0.57 -5.92
CA TYR A 89 -12.26 1.33 -5.20
C TYR A 89 -11.86 2.59 -5.95
N GLU A 90 -11.84 3.70 -5.24
CA GLU A 90 -11.06 4.84 -5.65
C GLU A 90 -9.59 4.56 -5.39
N VAL A 91 -8.73 4.95 -6.33
CA VAL A 91 -7.32 4.58 -6.33
C VAL A 91 -6.47 5.83 -6.49
N THR A 92 -5.37 5.90 -5.75
CA THR A 92 -4.41 7.00 -5.91
C THR A 92 -3.75 6.97 -7.29
N PRO A 93 -3.20 8.08 -7.77
CA PRO A 93 -2.28 8.06 -8.90
C PRO A 93 -1.14 7.07 -8.68
N LEU A 94 -0.53 6.59 -9.76
CA LEU A 94 0.66 5.75 -9.68
C LEU A 94 1.86 6.60 -9.24
N LEU A 95 2.31 6.39 -8.02
CA LEU A 95 3.51 7.01 -7.48
C LEU A 95 4.60 5.96 -7.29
N PRO A 96 5.81 6.20 -7.75
CA PRO A 96 6.95 5.35 -7.38
C PRO A 96 7.24 5.47 -5.89
N ILE A 97 7.91 4.46 -5.31
CA ILE A 97 8.16 4.36 -3.86
C ILE A 97 8.75 5.65 -3.27
N ASN A 98 9.71 6.26 -3.96
CA ASN A 98 10.38 7.49 -3.52
C ASN A 98 9.49 8.75 -3.56
N ARG A 99 8.27 8.67 -4.09
CA ARG A 99 7.28 9.75 -4.13
C ARG A 99 6.05 9.46 -3.27
N LEU A 100 5.96 8.32 -2.60
CA LEU A 100 4.80 7.99 -1.75
C LEU A 100 4.57 9.04 -0.64
N SER A 101 5.61 9.72 -0.18
CA SER A 101 5.48 10.81 0.80
C SER A 101 4.59 11.97 0.34
N GLU A 102 4.37 12.15 -0.95
CA GLU A 102 3.46 13.17 -1.48
C GLU A 102 2.00 12.94 -1.05
N LEU A 103 1.63 11.69 -0.75
CA LEU A 103 0.30 11.32 -0.24
C LEU A 103 -0.01 11.95 1.13
N ASN A 104 1.01 12.36 1.90
CA ASN A 104 0.80 13.04 3.19
C ASN A 104 0.00 14.35 3.07
N ASN A 105 -0.01 14.97 1.89
CA ASN A 105 -0.78 16.19 1.63
C ASN A 105 -2.28 15.93 1.41
N ASN A 106 -2.67 14.67 1.20
CA ASN A 106 -4.01 14.28 0.77
C ASN A 106 -4.77 13.46 1.80
N PHE A 107 -4.07 12.84 2.77
CA PHE A 107 -4.65 11.93 3.73
C PHE A 107 -4.25 12.27 5.16
N SER A 108 -5.18 12.06 6.09
CA SER A 108 -4.94 12.22 7.53
C SER A 108 -4.47 10.92 8.19
N ALA A 109 -4.82 9.78 7.61
CA ALA A 109 -4.49 8.46 8.14
C ALA A 109 -4.07 7.49 7.03
N PHE A 110 -3.22 6.53 7.42
CA PHE A 110 -2.74 5.46 6.56
C PHE A 110 -2.99 4.12 7.22
N VAL A 111 -3.66 3.21 6.51
CA VAL A 111 -3.98 1.87 7.00
C VAL A 111 -3.33 0.83 6.11
N LEU A 112 -2.43 0.05 6.69
CA LEU A 112 -1.92 -1.18 6.07
C LEU A 112 -2.92 -2.29 6.32
N GLY A 113 -3.43 -2.87 5.25
CA GLY A 113 -4.41 -3.94 5.36
C GLY A 113 -3.81 -5.27 5.77
N SER A 114 -4.68 -6.23 6.03
CA SER A 114 -4.34 -7.61 6.35
C SER A 114 -3.64 -8.29 5.17
N ASP A 115 -2.72 -9.08 5.44
CA ASP A 115 -2.00 -10.09 4.68
C ASP A 115 -0.54 -10.16 5.16
N GLN A 116 0.31 -10.95 4.48
CA GLN A 116 1.73 -11.12 4.79
C GLN A 116 2.58 -9.91 4.34
N MET A 117 2.10 -8.70 4.64
CA MET A 117 2.76 -7.46 4.20
C MET A 117 4.14 -7.28 4.83
N TRP A 118 4.37 -7.87 6.01
CA TRP A 118 5.63 -7.83 6.73
C TRP A 118 6.55 -9.04 6.46
N ASN A 119 6.15 -9.93 5.53
CA ASN A 119 7.00 -11.01 5.05
C ASN A 119 8.13 -10.42 4.19
N TYR A 120 9.37 -10.49 4.67
CA TYR A 120 10.52 -9.89 3.98
C TYR A 120 10.68 -10.35 2.53
N ASN A 121 10.39 -11.62 2.23
CA ASN A 121 10.46 -12.12 0.85
C ASN A 121 9.48 -11.43 -0.11
N LEU A 122 8.35 -10.95 0.40
CA LEU A 122 7.33 -10.25 -0.37
C LEU A 122 7.52 -8.73 -0.32
N SER A 123 7.92 -8.19 0.85
CA SER A 123 8.02 -6.75 1.08
C SER A 123 9.31 -6.13 0.56
N ARG A 124 10.42 -6.89 0.46
CA ARG A 124 11.73 -6.34 0.06
C ARG A 124 11.72 -5.47 -1.21
N PRO A 125 10.93 -5.76 -2.28
CA PRO A 125 10.88 -4.89 -3.45
C PRO A 125 10.25 -3.52 -3.17
N TYR A 126 9.49 -3.40 -2.08
CA TYR A 126 8.79 -2.20 -1.63
C TYR A 126 9.59 -1.42 -0.57
N GLY A 127 10.79 -1.89 -0.22
CA GLY A 127 11.61 -1.31 0.84
C GLY A 127 10.86 -1.30 2.17
N GLN A 128 10.89 -0.16 2.86
CA GLN A 128 10.20 0.02 4.13
C GLN A 128 8.79 0.60 3.99
N SER A 129 8.26 0.77 2.75
CA SER A 129 6.97 1.42 2.55
C SER A 129 5.79 0.67 3.21
N TYR A 130 5.86 -0.65 3.35
CA TYR A 130 4.87 -1.43 4.11
C TYR A 130 5.01 -1.30 5.63
N PHE A 131 6.02 -0.55 6.08
CA PHE A 131 6.19 -0.14 7.47
C PHE A 131 5.97 1.38 7.63
N PHE A 132 5.41 2.03 6.60
CA PHE A 132 5.05 3.44 6.59
C PHE A 132 6.22 4.41 6.79
N ASP A 133 7.42 4.07 6.29
CA ASP A 133 8.58 4.94 6.35
C ASP A 133 8.41 6.27 5.59
N PHE A 134 7.45 6.33 4.67
CA PHE A 134 7.10 7.52 3.90
C PHE A 134 6.02 8.41 4.56
N VAL A 135 5.37 7.92 5.61
CA VAL A 135 4.27 8.62 6.28
C VAL A 135 4.82 9.57 7.33
N ALA A 136 4.39 10.83 7.26
CA ALA A 136 4.80 11.87 8.20
C ALA A 136 4.32 11.61 9.63
N ASP A 137 5.02 12.16 10.62
CA ASP A 137 4.75 11.86 12.04
C ASP A 137 3.44 12.49 12.57
N ASP A 138 2.92 13.50 11.87
CA ASP A 138 1.62 14.13 12.17
C ASP A 138 0.42 13.35 11.62
N LYS A 139 0.66 12.22 10.94
CA LYS A 139 -0.38 11.36 10.35
C LYS A 139 -0.58 10.08 11.15
N VAL A 140 -1.83 9.61 11.19
CA VAL A 140 -2.16 8.36 11.86
C VAL A 140 -1.70 7.16 11.03
N LYS A 141 -0.96 6.23 11.65
CA LYS A 141 -0.39 5.02 11.03
C LYS A 141 -0.95 3.77 11.69
N ILE A 142 -1.73 2.98 10.96
CA ILE A 142 -2.37 1.78 11.49
C ILE A 142 -2.01 0.56 10.65
N ALA A 143 -1.53 -0.52 11.28
CA ALA A 143 -1.43 -1.83 10.68
C ALA A 143 -2.52 -2.76 11.22
N TYR A 144 -3.41 -3.22 10.34
CA TYR A 144 -4.56 -4.02 10.70
C TYR A 144 -4.41 -5.47 10.26
N ALA A 145 -4.33 -6.38 11.22
CA ALA A 145 -4.23 -7.83 11.02
C ALA A 145 -3.10 -8.24 10.04
N THR A 146 -1.96 -7.56 10.12
CA THR A 146 -0.80 -7.81 9.26
C THR A 146 -0.01 -9.02 9.75
N SER A 147 0.75 -9.68 8.86
CA SER A 147 1.52 -10.87 9.19
C SER A 147 2.94 -10.81 8.65
N PHE A 148 3.90 -11.40 9.38
CA PHE A 148 5.25 -11.68 8.89
C PHE A 148 5.28 -12.93 7.99
N GLY A 149 4.23 -13.76 8.01
CA GLY A 149 4.12 -14.96 7.18
C GLY A 149 5.16 -16.04 7.44
N LYS A 150 5.91 -15.93 8.54
CA LYS A 150 7.00 -16.80 8.97
C LYS A 150 7.01 -16.90 10.49
N ASP A 151 7.76 -17.86 11.02
CA ASP A 151 7.98 -18.06 12.46
C ASP A 151 9.12 -17.20 13.04
N LYS A 152 9.89 -16.53 12.15
CA LYS A 152 10.94 -15.57 12.49
C LYS A 152 11.07 -14.49 11.43
N TYR A 153 11.58 -13.32 11.81
CA TYR A 153 12.00 -12.31 10.85
C TYR A 153 13.25 -12.77 10.12
N ILE A 154 13.27 -12.63 8.80
CA ILE A 154 14.33 -13.16 7.93
C ILE A 154 15.06 -12.07 7.13
N GLY A 155 14.76 -10.80 7.37
CA GLY A 155 15.48 -9.69 6.77
C GLY A 155 16.89 -9.53 7.35
N PRO A 156 17.81 -8.88 6.62
CA PRO A 156 19.14 -8.57 7.12
C PRO A 156 19.07 -7.59 8.30
N GLU A 157 20.13 -7.51 9.09
CA GLU A 157 20.13 -6.77 10.37
C GLU A 157 19.87 -5.27 10.19
N ASP A 158 20.41 -4.67 9.15
CA ASP A 158 20.15 -3.24 8.83
C ASP A 158 18.68 -2.97 8.49
N GLU A 159 18.05 -3.89 7.78
CA GLU A 159 16.59 -3.84 7.53
C GLU A 159 15.79 -4.06 8.81
N LYS A 160 16.24 -4.97 9.67
CA LYS A 160 15.59 -5.25 10.94
C LYS A 160 15.57 -4.01 11.85
N ILE A 161 16.68 -3.29 11.95
CA ILE A 161 16.76 -2.04 12.72
C ILE A 161 15.77 -0.99 12.18
N ARG A 162 15.67 -0.85 10.85
CA ARG A 162 14.70 0.07 10.23
C ARG A 162 13.26 -0.37 10.48
N THR A 163 12.98 -1.65 10.34
CA THR A 163 11.68 -2.26 10.59
C THR A 163 11.25 -2.04 12.03
N ASP A 164 12.13 -2.28 13.00
CA ASP A 164 11.88 -2.07 14.42
C ASP A 164 11.45 -0.62 14.71
N ARG A 165 12.22 0.34 14.24
CA ARG A 165 11.89 1.76 14.39
C ARG A 165 10.51 2.11 13.80
N ASN A 166 10.24 1.63 12.58
CA ASN A 166 8.99 1.93 11.89
C ASN A 166 7.78 1.24 12.56
N LEU A 167 7.94 0.01 13.03
CA LEU A 167 6.90 -0.69 13.80
C LEU A 167 6.54 0.03 15.10
N HIS A 168 7.54 0.62 15.78
CA HIS A 168 7.31 1.41 16.99
C HIS A 168 6.66 2.78 16.71
N SER A 169 6.76 3.29 15.50
CA SER A 169 6.09 4.54 15.09
C SER A 169 4.61 4.37 14.70
N LEU A 170 4.08 3.14 14.71
CA LEU A 170 2.67 2.89 14.41
C LEU A 170 1.78 3.25 15.60
N ASP A 171 0.74 4.05 15.37
CA ASP A 171 -0.27 4.43 16.37
C ASP A 171 -1.15 3.25 16.75
N GLY A 172 -1.48 2.39 15.78
CA GLY A 172 -2.26 1.19 16.00
C GLY A 172 -1.69 0.00 15.23
N LYS A 173 -1.58 -1.15 15.89
CA LYS A 173 -1.07 -2.37 15.27
C LYS A 173 -1.76 -3.62 15.80
N SER A 174 -2.14 -4.48 14.87
CA SER A 174 -2.62 -5.82 15.15
C SER A 174 -2.04 -6.82 14.17
N VAL A 175 -1.86 -8.04 14.62
CA VAL A 175 -1.40 -9.15 13.82
C VAL A 175 -2.46 -10.25 13.76
N ARG A 176 -2.46 -11.03 12.68
CA ARG A 176 -3.50 -12.05 12.46
C ARG A 176 -3.12 -13.46 12.91
N ASP A 177 -1.89 -13.67 13.34
CA ASP A 177 -1.39 -15.00 13.70
C ASP A 177 -0.40 -14.96 14.86
N ASP A 178 -0.30 -16.09 15.58
CA ASP A 178 0.53 -16.26 16.77
C ASP A 178 2.04 -16.16 16.47
N PHE A 179 2.47 -16.53 15.25
CA PHE A 179 3.86 -16.40 14.85
C PHE A 179 4.24 -14.92 14.77
N SER A 180 3.42 -14.11 14.14
CA SER A 180 3.63 -12.66 14.05
C SER A 180 3.60 -12.00 15.42
N GLN A 181 2.73 -12.43 16.34
CA GLN A 181 2.72 -11.93 17.70
C GLN A 181 4.03 -12.25 18.44
N ARG A 182 4.56 -13.47 18.27
CA ARG A 182 5.84 -13.87 18.88
C ARG A 182 7.01 -13.10 18.28
N ILE A 183 7.05 -12.92 16.96
CA ILE A 183 8.08 -12.12 16.30
C ILE A 183 8.07 -10.71 16.86
N PHE A 184 6.90 -10.10 16.94
CA PHE A 184 6.75 -8.73 17.48
C PHE A 184 7.22 -8.63 18.92
N LYS A 185 6.92 -9.62 19.75
CA LYS A 185 7.27 -9.61 21.17
C LYS A 185 8.75 -9.87 21.46
N TYR A 186 9.42 -10.69 20.63
CA TYR A 186 10.75 -11.22 20.96
C TYR A 186 11.87 -10.80 19.99
N GLN A 187 11.54 -10.21 18.86
CA GLN A 187 12.54 -9.82 17.84
C GLN A 187 12.49 -8.31 17.52
N PHE A 188 11.43 -7.63 17.89
CA PHE A 188 11.17 -6.21 17.84
C PHE A 188 10.59 -5.73 19.20
#